data_673abe158cc7ec03ef8b67c718f3581d
#
_entry.id   673abe158cc7ec03ef8b67c718f3581d
#
_cell.length_a   1.000
_cell.length_b   1.000
_cell.length_c   1.000
_cell.angle_alpha   90.00
_cell.angle_beta   90.00
_cell.angle_gamma   90.00
#
_symmetry.space_group_name_H-M   'P 1'
#
loop_
_entity.id
_entity.type
_entity.pdbx_description
1 polymer ?
#
loop_
_entity_poly.entity_id
_entity_poly.type
_entity_poly.pdbx_seq_one_letter_code
_entity_poly.pdbx_strand_id
1 'polypeptide(L)'
;MEIRQEIKRRAADIEARIAPFLPQEKGFQQTVLDAMEYSVFAGGKRLRPMLMEASYQMFDGTNPAIDDFMAAIEMIHTYSLIHDDLPAMDNDEYRRGKKTTHAVYGEAMAILAGDALLNYAFETVAAALTRNEGDWRIVRAFSVLAQKAGIYLSLIHISEPTRQEA
;
A
#
# COMPACT_ATOMS: atom_id res chain seq x y z
N MET A 1 -21.44 -18.61 7.83
CA MET A 1 -21.16 -17.31 7.14
C MET A 1 -20.33 -17.63 5.90
N GLU A 2 -20.73 -17.16 4.70
CA GLU A 2 -19.94 -17.44 3.50
C GLU A 2 -18.57 -16.72 3.59
N ILE A 3 -17.50 -17.43 3.26
CA ILE A 3 -16.12 -16.92 3.30
C ILE A 3 -15.94 -15.59 2.52
N ARG A 4 -16.71 -15.41 1.44
CA ARG A 4 -16.71 -14.17 0.65
C ARG A 4 -17.26 -12.97 1.42
N GLN A 5 -18.27 -13.18 2.27
CA GLN A 5 -18.84 -12.11 3.10
C GLN A 5 -17.86 -11.72 4.21
N GLU A 6 -17.20 -12.70 4.82
CA GLU A 6 -16.19 -12.44 5.84
C GLU A 6 -14.99 -11.67 5.28
N ILE A 7 -14.49 -12.06 4.11
CA ILE A 7 -13.40 -11.31 3.45
C ILE A 7 -13.82 -9.87 3.16
N LYS A 8 -15.05 -9.63 2.68
CA LYS A 8 -15.55 -8.28 2.43
C LYS A 8 -15.65 -7.45 3.72
N ARG A 9 -16.17 -8.06 4.79
CA ARG A 9 -16.28 -7.39 6.10
C ARG A 9 -14.90 -6.99 6.63
N ARG A 10 -13.94 -7.92 6.62
CA ARG A 10 -12.56 -7.64 7.06
C ARG A 10 -11.86 -6.61 6.18
N ALA A 11 -12.08 -6.64 4.87
CA ALA A 11 -11.53 -5.65 3.96
C ALA A 11 -12.04 -4.23 4.28
N ALA A 12 -13.34 -4.08 4.59
CA ALA A 12 -13.92 -2.80 4.98
C ALA A 12 -13.40 -2.31 6.34
N ASP A 13 -13.24 -3.21 7.30
CA ASP A 13 -12.66 -2.91 8.62
C ASP A 13 -11.20 -2.41 8.49
N ILE A 14 -10.39 -3.13 7.75
CA ILE A 14 -9.00 -2.74 7.48
C ILE A 14 -8.96 -1.39 6.75
N GLU A 15 -9.81 -1.18 5.76
CA GLU A 15 -9.87 0.07 5.00
C GLU A 15 -10.19 1.27 5.91
N ALA A 16 -11.12 1.10 6.84
CA ALA A 16 -11.43 2.12 7.84
C ALA A 16 -10.25 2.42 8.79
N ARG A 17 -9.46 1.40 9.13
CA ARG A 17 -8.29 1.53 10.02
C ARG A 17 -7.09 2.16 9.31
N ILE A 18 -6.88 1.90 8.03
CA ILE A 18 -5.75 2.47 7.27
C ILE A 18 -6.04 3.87 6.72
N ALA A 19 -7.30 4.23 6.51
CA ALA A 19 -7.67 5.53 5.96
C ALA A 19 -7.08 6.75 6.72
N PRO A 20 -7.05 6.77 8.07
CA PRO A 20 -6.47 7.88 8.83
C PRO A 20 -4.96 8.07 8.63
N PHE A 21 -4.26 7.07 8.08
CA PHE A 21 -2.83 7.15 7.81
C PHE A 21 -2.50 7.88 6.51
N LEU A 22 -3.48 8.13 5.64
CA LEU A 22 -3.23 8.94 4.45
C LEU A 22 -3.15 10.42 4.81
N PRO A 23 -2.29 11.21 4.10
CA PRO A 23 -2.14 12.64 4.36
C PRO A 23 -3.47 13.37 4.22
N GLN A 24 -3.82 14.19 5.21
CA GLN A 24 -5.05 14.99 5.23
C GLN A 24 -4.79 16.48 4.97
N GLU A 25 -3.54 16.86 4.77
CA GLU A 25 -3.12 18.23 4.57
C GLU A 25 -3.55 18.76 3.21
N LYS A 26 -3.90 20.06 3.18
CA LYS A 26 -4.24 20.76 1.94
C LYS A 26 -3.13 21.75 1.58
N GLY A 27 -2.80 21.84 0.29
CA GLY A 27 -1.76 22.75 -0.17
C GLY A 27 -1.45 22.58 -1.65
N PHE A 28 -0.28 23.05 -2.08
CA PHE A 28 0.16 22.93 -3.47
C PHE A 28 0.26 21.48 -3.97
N GLN A 29 0.46 20.52 -3.07
CA GLN A 29 0.56 19.09 -3.34
C GLN A 29 -0.81 18.40 -3.50
N GLN A 30 -1.93 19.12 -3.43
CA GLN A 30 -3.29 18.54 -3.38
C GLN A 30 -3.55 17.51 -4.49
N THR A 31 -3.15 17.80 -5.73
CA THR A 31 -3.36 16.88 -6.85
C THR A 31 -2.64 15.53 -6.65
N VAL A 32 -1.44 15.54 -6.07
CA VAL A 32 -0.71 14.30 -5.75
C VAL A 32 -1.43 13.54 -4.64
N LEU A 33 -1.89 14.24 -3.59
CA LEU A 33 -2.65 13.63 -2.49
C LEU A 33 -3.96 13.01 -2.97
N ASP A 34 -4.70 13.72 -3.84
CA ASP A 34 -5.94 13.20 -4.44
C ASP A 34 -5.67 11.95 -5.29
N ALA A 35 -4.56 11.92 -6.03
CA ALA A 35 -4.15 10.76 -6.82
C ALA A 35 -3.72 9.57 -5.94
N MET A 36 -3.03 9.82 -4.81
CA MET A 36 -2.70 8.79 -3.82
C MET A 36 -3.96 8.19 -3.21
N GLU A 37 -4.87 9.03 -2.71
CA GLU A 37 -6.14 8.62 -2.10
C GLU A 37 -7.01 7.85 -3.09
N TYR A 38 -7.17 8.38 -4.31
CA TYR A 38 -7.88 7.70 -5.40
C TYR A 38 -7.36 6.28 -5.61
N SER A 39 -6.04 6.13 -5.65
CA SER A 39 -5.39 4.85 -5.93
C SER A 39 -5.54 3.85 -4.78
N VAL A 40 -5.35 4.30 -3.54
CA VAL A 40 -5.52 3.46 -2.36
C VAL A 40 -6.96 2.95 -2.24
N PHE A 41 -7.95 3.82 -2.52
CA PHE A 41 -9.39 3.47 -2.44
C PHE A 41 -10.00 3.04 -3.78
N ALA A 42 -9.18 2.71 -4.78
CA ALA A 42 -9.67 2.13 -6.04
C ALA A 42 -10.30 0.73 -5.88
N GLY A 43 -10.33 0.21 -4.67
CA GLY A 43 -10.88 -1.10 -4.31
C GLY A 43 -9.79 -2.16 -4.18
N GLY A 44 -10.19 -3.31 -3.67
CA GLY A 44 -9.29 -4.44 -3.44
C GLY A 44 -9.78 -5.34 -2.32
N LYS A 45 -9.14 -6.48 -2.16
CA LYS A 45 -9.48 -7.46 -1.12
C LYS A 45 -8.71 -7.21 0.19
N ARG A 46 -7.78 -6.26 0.22
CA ARG A 46 -6.92 -5.96 1.38
C ARG A 46 -6.26 -7.21 2.00
N LEU A 47 -5.87 -8.16 1.14
CA LEU A 47 -5.34 -9.45 1.62
C LEU A 47 -3.99 -9.30 2.33
N ARG A 48 -3.13 -8.35 1.88
CA ARG A 48 -1.81 -8.15 2.49
C ARG A 48 -1.92 -7.69 3.96
N PRO A 49 -2.62 -6.60 4.27
CA PRO A 49 -2.82 -6.21 5.66
C PRO A 49 -3.64 -7.25 6.44
N MET A 50 -4.60 -7.94 5.83
CA MET A 50 -5.38 -9.01 6.49
C MET A 50 -4.50 -10.19 6.92
N LEU A 51 -3.58 -10.63 6.06
CA LEU A 51 -2.63 -11.70 6.39
C LEU A 51 -1.61 -11.25 7.43
N MET A 52 -1.17 -9.98 7.36
CA MET A 52 -0.28 -9.40 8.36
C MET A 52 -0.95 -9.39 9.73
N GLU A 53 -2.18 -8.90 9.83
CA GLU A 53 -2.95 -8.90 11.08
C GLU A 53 -3.16 -10.31 11.63
N ALA A 54 -3.58 -11.26 10.78
CA ALA A 54 -3.80 -12.64 11.20
C ALA A 54 -2.51 -13.28 11.72
N SER A 55 -1.38 -13.06 11.04
CA SER A 55 -0.07 -13.53 11.49
C SER A 55 0.32 -12.88 12.82
N TYR A 56 0.11 -11.58 12.98
CA TYR A 56 0.39 -10.86 14.21
C TYR A 56 -0.40 -11.40 15.40
N GLN A 57 -1.69 -11.68 15.20
CA GLN A 57 -2.57 -12.26 16.22
C GLN A 57 -2.17 -13.70 16.59
N MET A 58 -1.65 -14.50 15.64
CA MET A 58 -1.15 -15.85 15.91
C MET A 58 0.03 -15.88 16.90
N PHE A 59 0.76 -14.78 17.03
CA PHE A 59 1.88 -14.62 17.97
C PHE A 59 1.54 -13.71 19.15
N ASP A 60 0.26 -13.61 19.52
CA ASP A 60 -0.25 -12.81 20.64
C ASP A 60 0.20 -11.33 20.60
N GLY A 61 0.30 -10.78 19.38
CA GLY A 61 0.67 -9.39 19.19
C GLY A 61 -0.39 -8.43 19.72
N THR A 62 0.04 -7.44 20.52
CA THR A 62 -0.85 -6.46 21.18
C THR A 62 -0.47 -5.01 20.92
N ASN A 63 0.67 -4.74 20.27
CA ASN A 63 1.11 -3.37 20.01
C ASN A 63 0.28 -2.74 18.87
N PRO A 64 -0.34 -1.55 19.07
CA PRO A 64 -1.15 -0.88 18.06
C PRO A 64 -0.37 -0.45 16.80
N ALA A 65 0.96 -0.45 16.82
CA ALA A 65 1.79 -0.20 15.64
C ALA A 65 1.50 -1.15 14.47
N ILE A 66 0.77 -2.24 14.68
CA ILE A 66 0.30 -3.11 13.59
C ILE A 66 -0.48 -2.32 12.51
N ASP A 67 -1.25 -1.30 12.89
CA ASP A 67 -2.03 -0.48 11.95
C ASP A 67 -1.12 0.36 11.05
N ASP A 68 -0.01 0.88 11.58
CA ASP A 68 1.01 1.58 10.79
C ASP A 68 1.62 0.65 9.72
N PHE A 69 1.95 -0.59 10.10
CA PHE A 69 2.49 -1.57 9.17
C PHE A 69 1.45 -2.04 8.14
N MET A 70 0.18 -2.18 8.54
CA MET A 70 -0.90 -2.51 7.62
C MET A 70 -1.14 -1.39 6.60
N ALA A 71 -1.10 -0.14 7.02
CA ALA A 71 -1.18 1.02 6.14
C ALA A 71 0.02 1.05 5.17
N ALA A 72 1.23 0.90 5.70
CA ALA A 72 2.45 0.93 4.91
C ALA A 72 2.50 -0.18 3.84
N ILE A 73 2.15 -1.43 4.19
CA ILE A 73 2.18 -2.52 3.20
C ILE A 73 1.14 -2.33 2.09
N GLU A 74 -0.01 -1.72 2.40
CA GLU A 74 -1.02 -1.41 1.39
C GLU A 74 -0.60 -0.22 0.52
N MET A 75 0.07 0.79 1.07
CA MET A 75 0.67 1.89 0.29
C MET A 75 1.75 1.37 -0.65
N ILE A 76 2.65 0.49 -0.16
CA ILE A 76 3.68 -0.18 -0.96
C ILE A 76 3.06 -1.02 -2.07
N HIS A 77 1.98 -1.74 -1.80
CA HIS A 77 1.26 -2.46 -2.83
C HIS A 77 0.62 -1.52 -3.86
N THR A 78 0.03 -0.42 -3.40
CA THR A 78 -0.67 0.51 -4.28
C THR A 78 0.29 1.24 -5.21
N TYR A 79 1.46 1.70 -4.71
CA TYR A 79 2.45 2.33 -5.59
C TYR A 79 2.89 1.40 -6.73
N SER A 80 3.10 0.11 -6.41
CA SER A 80 3.51 -0.84 -7.45
C SER A 80 2.45 -0.99 -8.53
N LEU A 81 1.16 -1.00 -8.16
CA LEU A 81 0.07 -1.05 -9.13
C LEU A 81 -0.04 0.23 -9.98
N ILE A 82 0.19 1.40 -9.37
CA ILE A 82 0.20 2.67 -10.13
C ILE A 82 1.30 2.65 -11.19
N HIS A 83 2.50 2.19 -10.83
CA HIS A 83 3.64 2.15 -11.74
C HIS A 83 3.50 1.05 -12.78
N ASP A 84 2.97 -0.12 -12.44
CA ASP A 84 2.65 -1.18 -13.39
C ASP A 84 1.69 -0.70 -14.49
N ASP A 85 0.67 0.10 -14.12
CA ASP A 85 -0.34 0.59 -15.04
C ASP A 85 0.16 1.68 -16.02
N LEU A 86 1.35 2.28 -15.78
CA LEU A 86 1.89 3.37 -16.62
C LEU A 86 2.06 2.97 -18.08
N PRO A 87 1.96 3.95 -19.04
CA PRO A 87 2.17 3.68 -20.46
C PRO A 87 3.53 3.05 -20.79
N ALA A 88 4.56 3.30 -19.98
CA ALA A 88 5.89 2.71 -20.14
C ALA A 88 6.00 1.28 -19.61
N MET A 89 4.97 0.76 -18.93
CA MET A 89 4.90 -0.56 -18.32
C MET A 89 3.78 -1.38 -18.99
N ASP A 90 2.72 -1.76 -18.27
CA ASP A 90 1.61 -2.58 -18.80
C ASP A 90 0.65 -1.77 -19.69
N ASN A 91 0.65 -0.44 -19.56
CA ASN A 91 -0.22 0.51 -20.29
C ASN A 91 -1.72 0.20 -20.10
N ASP A 92 -2.13 -0.09 -18.88
CA ASP A 92 -3.50 -0.41 -18.55
C ASP A 92 -4.33 0.86 -18.26
N GLU A 93 -5.37 1.11 -19.05
CA GLU A 93 -6.30 2.23 -18.78
C GLU A 93 -7.31 1.92 -17.68
N TYR A 94 -7.56 0.64 -17.37
CA TYR A 94 -8.54 0.19 -16.39
C TYR A 94 -8.00 -0.90 -15.50
N ARG A 95 -8.24 -0.76 -14.19
CA ARG A 95 -7.95 -1.77 -13.18
C ARG A 95 -9.17 -1.97 -12.27
N ARG A 96 -9.61 -3.21 -12.09
CA ARG A 96 -10.79 -3.57 -11.26
C ARG A 96 -12.07 -2.78 -11.64
N GLY A 97 -12.24 -2.46 -12.93
CA GLY A 97 -13.38 -1.72 -13.44
C GLY A 97 -13.36 -0.21 -13.22
N LYS A 98 -12.29 0.34 -12.67
CA LYS A 98 -12.03 1.79 -12.56
C LYS A 98 -10.89 2.20 -13.48
N LYS A 99 -10.87 3.46 -13.90
CA LYS A 99 -9.72 4.01 -14.62
C LYS A 99 -8.48 3.98 -13.74
N THR A 100 -7.32 3.74 -14.33
CA THR A 100 -6.04 3.78 -13.66
C THR A 100 -5.63 5.21 -13.33
N THR A 101 -4.68 5.38 -12.44
CA THR A 101 -4.26 6.70 -11.96
C THR A 101 -3.75 7.58 -13.09
N HIS A 102 -2.96 7.05 -14.03
CA HIS A 102 -2.47 7.82 -15.17
C HIS A 102 -3.59 8.20 -16.14
N ALA A 103 -4.63 7.37 -16.27
CA ALA A 103 -5.77 7.67 -17.14
C ALA A 103 -6.72 8.75 -16.55
N VAL A 104 -6.62 9.03 -15.22
CA VAL A 104 -7.42 10.07 -14.54
C VAL A 104 -6.63 11.35 -14.32
N TYR A 105 -5.39 11.24 -13.82
CA TYR A 105 -4.57 12.37 -13.38
C TYR A 105 -3.41 12.70 -14.33
N GLY A 106 -3.20 11.89 -15.37
CA GLY A 106 -2.05 11.98 -16.27
C GLY A 106 -0.83 11.26 -15.74
N GLU A 107 0.09 10.93 -16.66
CA GLU A 107 1.26 10.09 -16.38
C GLU A 107 2.18 10.70 -15.31
N ALA A 108 2.49 12.00 -15.42
CA ALA A 108 3.36 12.67 -14.46
C ALA A 108 2.81 12.62 -13.01
N MET A 109 1.50 12.83 -12.84
CA MET A 109 0.87 12.75 -11.52
C MET A 109 0.81 11.31 -11.01
N ALA A 110 0.64 10.32 -11.87
CA ALA A 110 0.68 8.92 -11.49
C ALA A 110 2.07 8.51 -10.99
N ILE A 111 3.13 8.94 -11.68
CA ILE A 111 4.52 8.70 -11.23
C ILE A 111 4.73 9.32 -9.85
N LEU A 112 4.39 10.61 -9.68
CA LEU A 112 4.56 11.29 -8.40
C LEU A 112 3.72 10.68 -7.28
N ALA A 113 2.49 10.25 -7.56
CA ALA A 113 1.65 9.59 -6.57
C ALA A 113 2.20 8.22 -6.14
N GLY A 114 2.76 7.45 -7.07
CA GLY A 114 3.44 6.20 -6.75
C GLY A 114 4.67 6.42 -5.88
N ASP A 115 5.56 7.34 -6.27
CA ASP A 115 6.75 7.70 -5.49
C ASP A 115 6.39 8.21 -4.09
N ALA A 116 5.37 9.07 -4.01
CA ALA A 116 4.88 9.62 -2.76
C ALA A 116 4.33 8.51 -1.84
N LEU A 117 3.53 7.58 -2.36
CA LEU A 117 3.02 6.44 -1.58
C LEU A 117 4.14 5.55 -1.05
N LEU A 118 5.16 5.27 -1.87
CA LEU A 118 6.30 4.47 -1.45
C LEU A 118 7.06 5.15 -0.30
N ASN A 119 7.39 6.43 -0.46
CA ASN A 119 8.08 7.18 0.59
C ASN A 119 7.23 7.32 1.85
N TYR A 120 5.95 7.66 1.69
CA TYR A 120 5.03 7.89 2.80
C TYR A 120 4.75 6.61 3.61
N ALA A 121 4.81 5.44 2.99
CA ALA A 121 4.77 4.16 3.71
C ALA A 121 5.91 4.04 4.72
N PHE A 122 7.13 4.46 4.36
CA PHE A 122 8.28 4.46 5.28
C PHE A 122 8.18 5.56 6.32
N GLU A 123 7.66 6.74 5.99
CA GLU A 123 7.38 7.82 6.95
C GLU A 123 6.38 7.34 8.02
N THR A 124 5.32 6.65 7.61
CA THR A 124 4.29 6.10 8.51
C THR A 124 4.92 5.15 9.54
N VAL A 125 5.74 4.21 9.09
CA VAL A 125 6.40 3.27 10.02
C VAL A 125 7.51 3.97 10.83
N ALA A 126 8.21 4.94 10.28
CA ALA A 126 9.19 5.74 11.04
C ALA A 126 8.52 6.49 12.20
N ALA A 127 7.31 7.02 12.00
CA ALA A 127 6.51 7.61 13.06
C ALA A 127 6.12 6.57 14.14
N ALA A 128 5.82 5.33 13.74
CA ALA A 128 5.58 4.23 14.69
C ALA A 128 6.83 3.92 15.52
N LEU A 129 8.03 3.93 14.92
CA LEU A 129 9.30 3.76 15.67
C LEU A 129 9.45 4.82 16.77
N THR A 130 9.18 6.07 16.44
CA THR A 130 9.27 7.18 17.41
C THR A 130 8.27 7.03 18.55
N ARG A 131 7.05 6.57 18.26
CA ARG A 131 6.02 6.33 19.29
C ARG A 131 6.31 5.10 20.18
N ASN A 132 7.16 4.19 19.73
CA ASN A 132 7.51 2.96 20.42
C ASN A 132 9.02 2.86 20.69
N GLU A 133 9.59 3.96 21.17
CA GLU A 133 11.03 4.07 21.45
C GLU A 133 11.50 2.91 22.35
N GLY A 134 12.59 2.27 21.95
CA GLY A 134 13.17 1.13 22.64
C GLY A 134 12.58 -0.24 22.28
N ASP A 135 11.50 -0.33 21.51
CA ASP A 135 11.00 -1.64 21.03
C ASP A 135 11.76 -2.09 19.76
N TRP A 136 12.83 -2.85 19.98
CA TRP A 136 13.66 -3.39 18.91
C TRP A 136 12.87 -4.28 17.91
N ARG A 137 11.72 -4.84 18.30
CA ARG A 137 10.89 -5.67 17.43
C ARG A 137 10.28 -4.84 16.30
N ILE A 138 9.86 -3.61 16.60
CA ILE A 138 9.34 -2.67 15.61
C ILE A 138 10.46 -2.23 14.67
N VAL A 139 11.67 -1.95 15.18
CA VAL A 139 12.85 -1.64 14.37
C VAL A 139 13.16 -2.79 13.40
N ARG A 140 13.12 -4.03 13.89
CA ARG A 140 13.35 -5.21 13.07
C ARG A 140 12.26 -5.41 12.02
N ALA A 141 10.99 -5.23 12.38
CA ALA A 141 9.86 -5.30 11.44
C ALA A 141 10.00 -4.26 10.33
N PHE A 142 10.37 -3.03 10.68
CA PHE A 142 10.66 -1.96 9.71
C PHE A 142 11.79 -2.34 8.75
N SER A 143 12.89 -2.89 9.27
CA SER A 143 14.02 -3.35 8.45
C SER A 143 13.59 -4.43 7.46
N VAL A 144 12.75 -5.38 7.88
CA VAL A 144 12.20 -6.43 7.01
C VAL A 144 11.29 -5.82 5.94
N LEU A 145 10.38 -4.91 6.32
CA LEU A 145 9.49 -4.23 5.39
C LEU A 145 10.30 -3.50 4.31
N ALA A 146 11.29 -2.69 4.71
CA ALA A 146 12.13 -1.92 3.81
C ALA A 146 12.91 -2.82 2.84
N GLN A 147 13.50 -3.90 3.35
CA GLN A 147 14.23 -4.86 2.52
C GLN A 147 13.33 -5.56 1.50
N LYS A 148 12.10 -5.93 1.92
CA LYS A 148 11.15 -6.66 1.05
C LYS A 148 10.39 -5.75 0.09
N ALA A 149 10.30 -4.46 0.38
CA ALA A 149 9.78 -3.46 -0.57
C ALA A 149 10.82 -3.06 -1.64
N GLY A 150 12.09 -3.39 -1.45
CA GLY A 150 13.18 -3.00 -2.32
C GLY A 150 13.47 -3.98 -3.46
N ILE A 151 14.67 -3.80 -4.05
CA ILE A 151 15.13 -4.48 -5.27
C ILE A 151 15.20 -6.01 -5.19
N TYR A 152 15.25 -6.58 -3.98
CA TYR A 152 15.38 -8.03 -3.83
C TYR A 152 14.05 -8.81 -3.85
N LEU A 153 12.91 -8.12 -3.86
CA LEU A 153 11.61 -8.78 -3.95
C LEU A 153 10.59 -7.97 -4.73
N SER A 154 10.22 -6.76 -4.28
CA SER A 154 9.10 -6.01 -4.85
C SER A 154 9.37 -5.53 -6.28
N LEU A 155 10.55 -4.96 -6.53
CA LEU A 155 10.89 -4.41 -7.84
C LEU A 155 11.16 -5.49 -8.90
N ILE A 156 11.48 -6.73 -8.52
CA ILE A 156 11.65 -7.82 -9.47
C ILE A 156 10.31 -8.14 -10.16
N HIS A 157 9.21 -8.13 -9.42
CA HIS A 157 7.88 -8.40 -9.99
C HIS A 157 7.37 -7.27 -10.90
N ILE A 158 7.84 -6.05 -10.72
CA ILE A 158 7.54 -4.92 -11.61
C ILE A 158 8.35 -5.02 -12.91
N SER A 159 9.57 -5.53 -12.85
CA SER A 159 10.48 -5.61 -14.00
C SER A 159 10.39 -6.90 -14.82
N GLU A 160 9.79 -7.96 -14.29
CA GLU A 160 9.53 -9.17 -15.06
C GLU A 160 8.18 -9.06 -15.76
N PRO A 161 8.16 -8.90 -17.11
CA PRO A 161 6.91 -9.02 -17.83
C PRO A 161 6.33 -10.40 -17.55
N THR A 162 5.09 -10.44 -17.12
CA THR A 162 4.34 -11.68 -16.98
C THR A 162 4.41 -12.38 -18.32
N ARG A 163 5.28 -13.39 -18.45
CA ARG A 163 5.20 -14.32 -19.59
C ARG A 163 3.85 -14.99 -19.46
N GLN A 164 2.86 -14.44 -20.12
CA GLN A 164 1.73 -15.23 -20.59
C GLN A 164 2.34 -16.21 -21.59
N GLU A 165 2.66 -17.39 -21.10
CA GLU A 165 2.86 -18.52 -21.99
C GLU A 165 1.55 -18.75 -22.71
N ALA A 166 1.60 -18.55 -24.03
CA ALA A 166 0.52 -18.86 -24.95
C ALA A 166 0.25 -20.37 -24.98
#